data_b443c7a18e0c2ff8bdf75be8c2b3a9a4
#
_entry.id   b443c7a18e0c2ff8bdf75be8c2b3a9a4
#
_cell.length_a   1.000
_cell.length_b   1.000
_cell.length_c   1.000
_cell.angle_alpha   90.00
_cell.angle_beta   90.00
_cell.angle_gamma   90.00
#
_symmetry.space_group_name_H-M   'P 1'
#
loop_
_entity.id
_entity.type
_entity.pdbx_description
1 polymer ?
#
loop_
_entity_poly.entity_id
_entity_poly.type
_entity_poly.pdbx_seq_one_letter_code
_entity_poly.pdbx_strand_id
1 'polypeptide(L)'
;MFIVTNRVVNEGSKSPLGVFGDRPEAGPNELRLAEASRQGDKWQLDLLPDQITPEMAESVGLDPAASYPASAYVARKLLERCAGTGTGKQKLKTGKHLLLFVHGFNNNLEDVLERAAGLEAQYGVEVLCFSWPANGGGVQGVLSYKSDKRDALASAGALDRVLEKMRLLLEEFNAQYVTELEGKAQKKFAGNGEAWDRYFSKEVNKRCPFTINLMLHSMGNYLFKHLLGSSTYNANHLLFDNVVMVAADTNNEDHAQWVDRIQCRNRLYITINERDSALMASRMKMGEQQKARLGHYTKQLDSRTATYVDFTDQPQVGDSHAYFEGDAITNKKVAAFFHTVLNGGTGESAAHFDIAQNVYRL
;
A
#
# COMPACT_ATOMS: atom_id res chain seq x y z
N MET A 1 -5.00 4.19 12.42
CA MET A 1 -4.89 3.86 10.99
C MET A 1 -5.54 4.95 10.15
N PHE A 2 -5.01 5.26 8.97
CA PHE A 2 -5.63 6.22 8.05
C PHE A 2 -6.17 5.52 6.81
N ILE A 3 -7.29 6.06 6.31
CA ILE A 3 -7.93 5.64 5.08
C ILE A 3 -7.94 6.81 4.12
N VAL A 4 -7.59 6.55 2.87
CA VAL A 4 -7.89 7.40 1.73
C VAL A 4 -8.88 6.67 0.83
N THR A 5 -9.94 7.34 0.38
CA THR A 5 -11.02 6.71 -0.37
C THR A 5 -11.61 7.64 -1.42
N ASN A 6 -12.10 7.05 -2.51
CA ASN A 6 -12.95 7.71 -3.50
C ASN A 6 -14.42 7.27 -3.41
N ARG A 7 -14.82 6.67 -2.29
CA ARG A 7 -16.23 6.33 -2.02
C ARG A 7 -17.04 7.59 -1.80
N VAL A 8 -18.31 7.56 -2.21
CA VAL A 8 -19.26 8.63 -1.90
C VAL A 8 -19.38 8.83 -0.39
N VAL A 9 -19.45 10.10 0.04
CA VAL A 9 -19.55 10.46 1.46
C VAL A 9 -20.99 10.74 1.85
N ASN A 10 -21.44 10.12 2.93
CA ASN A 10 -22.76 10.29 3.54
C ASN A 10 -22.62 10.98 4.90
N GLU A 11 -22.35 12.28 4.90
CA GLU A 11 -22.09 13.06 6.13
C GLU A 11 -23.21 12.99 7.17
N GLY A 12 -24.45 12.72 6.74
CA GLY A 12 -25.61 12.55 7.62
C GLY A 12 -25.75 11.15 8.22
N SER A 13 -24.83 10.23 7.96
CA SER A 13 -24.92 8.86 8.49
C SER A 13 -24.75 8.84 10.01
N LYS A 14 -25.66 8.12 10.70
CA LYS A 14 -25.55 7.87 12.14
C LYS A 14 -24.64 6.67 12.48
N SER A 15 -24.27 5.88 11.47
CA SER A 15 -23.35 4.76 11.62
C SER A 15 -21.94 5.19 11.22
N PRO A 16 -20.91 4.94 12.04
CA PRO A 16 -19.54 5.26 11.67
C PRO A 16 -19.12 4.66 10.33
N LEU A 17 -19.48 3.40 10.07
CA LEU A 17 -19.17 2.73 8.80
C LEU A 17 -20.03 3.20 7.63
N GLY A 18 -21.20 3.77 7.91
CA GLY A 18 -22.11 4.30 6.89
C GLY A 18 -21.71 5.67 6.35
N VAL A 19 -20.63 6.29 6.86
CA VAL A 19 -20.10 7.56 6.36
C VAL A 19 -19.58 7.43 4.93
N PHE A 20 -19.14 6.25 4.53
CA PHE A 20 -18.70 5.95 3.17
C PHE A 20 -19.65 4.93 2.51
N GLY A 21 -20.17 5.29 1.34
CA GLY A 21 -21.06 4.44 0.56
C GLY A 21 -20.33 3.47 -0.37
N ASP A 22 -21.13 2.77 -1.18
CA ASP A 22 -20.68 1.66 -2.04
C ASP A 22 -20.44 2.09 -3.50
N ARG A 23 -20.35 3.38 -3.78
CA ARG A 23 -20.12 3.93 -5.12
C ARG A 23 -18.96 4.90 -5.11
N PRO A 24 -18.26 5.04 -6.26
CA PRO A 24 -17.30 6.13 -6.43
C PRO A 24 -18.04 7.48 -6.36
N GLU A 25 -17.34 8.52 -5.90
CA GLU A 25 -17.82 9.89 -6.03
C GLU A 25 -18.05 10.27 -7.49
N ALA A 26 -19.01 11.17 -7.72
CA ALA A 26 -19.36 11.62 -9.07
C ALA A 26 -18.27 12.53 -9.68
N GLY A 27 -17.52 13.22 -8.84
CA GLY A 27 -16.39 14.04 -9.27
C GLY A 27 -15.20 13.17 -9.69
N PRO A 28 -14.53 13.47 -10.80
CA PRO A 28 -13.38 12.71 -11.24
C PRO A 28 -12.25 12.81 -10.21
N ASN A 29 -11.80 11.63 -9.76
CA ASN A 29 -10.65 11.50 -8.84
C ASN A 29 -10.85 12.20 -7.49
N GLU A 30 -12.07 12.37 -7.05
CA GLU A 30 -12.36 12.93 -5.74
C GLU A 30 -11.92 11.97 -4.64
N LEU A 31 -11.27 12.53 -3.61
CA LEU A 31 -10.67 11.76 -2.52
C LEU A 31 -11.11 12.33 -1.18
N ARG A 32 -11.36 11.43 -0.23
CA ARG A 32 -11.61 11.76 1.17
C ARG A 32 -10.63 11.02 2.07
N LEU A 33 -10.32 11.63 3.19
CA LEU A 33 -9.45 11.08 4.22
C LEU A 33 -10.24 10.90 5.51
N ALA A 34 -10.01 9.78 6.19
CA ALA A 34 -10.54 9.52 7.51
C ALA A 34 -9.50 8.87 8.41
N GLU A 35 -9.59 9.11 9.70
CA GLU A 35 -8.89 8.34 10.71
C GLU A 35 -9.83 7.24 11.24
N ALA A 36 -9.34 6.00 11.22
CA ALA A 36 -10.05 4.84 11.74
C ALA A 36 -9.41 4.41 13.06
N SER A 37 -10.24 4.22 14.06
CA SER A 37 -9.87 3.72 15.38
C SER A 37 -10.83 2.63 15.83
N ARG A 38 -10.41 1.81 16.79
CA ARG A 38 -11.24 0.75 17.35
C ARG A 38 -11.64 1.12 18.77
N GLN A 39 -12.93 1.10 19.03
CA GLN A 39 -13.52 1.29 20.37
C GLN A 39 -14.21 -0.01 20.81
N GLY A 40 -13.50 -0.86 21.58
CA GLY A 40 -13.91 -2.24 21.84
C GLY A 40 -13.95 -3.03 20.52
N ASP A 41 -15.10 -3.64 20.20
CA ASP A 41 -15.29 -4.42 18.97
C ASP A 41 -15.85 -3.60 17.80
N LYS A 42 -16.00 -2.28 17.96
CA LYS A 42 -16.61 -1.42 16.94
C LYS A 42 -15.58 -0.48 16.33
N TRP A 43 -15.69 -0.29 15.01
CA TRP A 43 -14.95 0.72 14.30
C TRP A 43 -15.56 2.11 14.49
N GLN A 44 -14.72 3.09 14.73
CA GLN A 44 -15.01 4.52 14.67
C GLN A 44 -14.25 5.12 13.49
N LEU A 45 -14.93 5.92 12.68
CA LEU A 45 -14.35 6.64 11.56
C LEU A 45 -14.58 8.14 11.76
N ASP A 46 -13.50 8.88 11.81
CA ASP A 46 -13.51 10.33 11.91
C ASP A 46 -13.11 10.89 10.54
N LEU A 47 -14.11 11.41 9.81
CA LEU A 47 -13.89 12.06 8.52
C LEU A 47 -13.07 13.34 8.73
N LEU A 48 -11.95 13.45 8.04
CA LEU A 48 -11.11 14.63 8.10
C LEU A 48 -11.70 15.76 7.22
N PRO A 49 -11.69 17.01 7.70
CA PRO A 49 -12.12 18.16 6.90
C PRO A 49 -11.15 18.38 5.73
N ASP A 50 -11.63 18.96 4.62
CA ASP A 50 -10.77 19.25 3.46
C ASP A 50 -9.61 20.19 3.82
N GLN A 51 -9.88 21.17 4.68
CA GLN A 51 -8.89 22.04 5.31
C GLN A 51 -8.87 21.75 6.81
N ILE A 52 -7.68 21.44 7.34
CA ILE A 52 -7.55 21.15 8.77
C ILE A 52 -7.72 22.40 9.63
N THR A 53 -8.16 22.21 10.88
CA THR A 53 -8.30 23.30 11.84
C THR A 53 -6.93 23.77 12.35
N PRO A 54 -6.84 25.00 12.93
CA PRO A 54 -5.62 25.46 13.57
C PRO A 54 -5.08 24.51 14.65
N GLU A 55 -5.97 23.90 15.45
CA GLU A 55 -5.61 22.96 16.51
C GLU A 55 -5.01 21.67 15.92
N MET A 56 -5.57 21.18 14.80
CA MET A 56 -5.01 20.04 14.08
C MET A 56 -3.62 20.36 13.52
N ALA A 57 -3.44 21.56 12.95
CA ALA A 57 -2.15 21.99 12.43
C ALA A 57 -1.09 22.04 13.56
N GLU A 58 -1.41 22.69 14.68
CA GLU A 58 -0.53 22.75 15.85
C GLU A 58 -0.15 21.36 16.38
N SER A 59 -1.11 20.42 16.43
CA SER A 59 -0.90 19.05 16.92
C SER A 59 0.14 18.26 16.14
N VAL A 60 0.47 18.67 14.91
CA VAL A 60 1.47 18.04 14.03
C VAL A 60 2.64 18.96 13.69
N GLY A 61 2.78 20.08 14.44
CA GLY A 61 3.90 21.01 14.30
C GLY A 61 3.84 21.86 13.01
N LEU A 62 2.65 22.08 12.47
CA LEU A 62 2.40 23.02 11.39
C LEU A 62 2.00 24.40 11.96
N ASP A 63 2.20 25.47 11.18
CA ASP A 63 1.80 26.82 11.57
C ASP A 63 0.27 26.94 11.64
N PRO A 64 -0.34 27.18 12.82
CA PRO A 64 -1.79 27.28 12.97
C PRO A 64 -2.41 28.49 12.24
N ALA A 65 -1.59 29.47 11.84
CA ALA A 65 -2.06 30.63 11.08
C ALA A 65 -2.16 30.36 9.57
N ALA A 66 -1.58 29.27 9.07
CA ALA A 66 -1.63 28.88 7.67
C ALA A 66 -2.72 27.83 7.41
N SER A 67 -3.19 27.77 6.17
CA SER A 67 -4.20 26.80 5.73
C SER A 67 -3.52 25.56 5.10
N TYR A 68 -3.91 24.38 5.55
CA TYR A 68 -3.37 23.12 5.04
C TYR A 68 -4.48 22.12 4.70
N PRO A 69 -4.31 21.33 3.63
CA PRO A 69 -5.22 20.22 3.33
C PRO A 69 -5.03 19.09 4.34
N ALA A 70 -6.08 18.27 4.54
CA ALA A 70 -6.03 17.10 5.42
C ALA A 70 -4.87 16.13 5.09
N SER A 71 -4.44 16.06 3.82
CA SER A 71 -3.31 15.23 3.42
C SER A 71 -1.98 15.64 4.07
N ALA A 72 -1.78 16.94 4.38
CA ALA A 72 -0.60 17.39 5.11
C ALA A 72 -0.60 16.89 6.57
N TYR A 73 -1.76 16.93 7.22
CA TYR A 73 -1.95 16.36 8.56
C TYR A 73 -1.67 14.86 8.60
N VAL A 74 -2.30 14.10 7.68
CA VAL A 74 -2.11 12.64 7.60
C VAL A 74 -0.64 12.29 7.37
N ALA A 75 0.03 12.99 6.45
CA ALA A 75 1.43 12.74 6.16
C ALA A 75 2.33 13.01 7.39
N ARG A 76 2.10 14.08 8.15
CA ARG A 76 2.84 14.37 9.40
C ARG A 76 2.61 13.28 10.45
N LYS A 77 1.36 12.84 10.64
CA LYS A 77 1.03 11.74 11.57
C LYS A 77 1.68 10.42 11.17
N LEU A 78 1.66 10.07 9.88
CA LEU A 78 2.32 8.86 9.38
C LEU A 78 3.84 8.93 9.58
N LEU A 79 4.47 10.07 9.28
CA LEU A 79 5.90 10.27 9.52
C LEU A 79 6.26 10.13 10.99
N GLU A 80 5.45 10.70 11.91
CA GLU A 80 5.65 10.57 13.35
C GLU A 80 5.59 9.09 13.79
N ARG A 81 4.55 8.35 13.35
CA ARG A 81 4.35 6.94 13.66
C ARG A 81 5.47 6.07 13.08
N CYS A 82 5.91 6.34 11.85
CA CYS A 82 7.02 5.63 11.21
C CYS A 82 8.37 5.97 11.83
N ALA A 83 8.59 7.20 12.26
CA ALA A 83 9.84 7.61 12.89
C ALA A 83 10.08 6.95 14.25
N GLY A 84 9.03 6.46 14.92
CA GLY A 84 9.09 5.86 16.25
C GLY A 84 9.28 6.87 17.39
N THR A 85 9.14 6.39 18.61
CA THR A 85 9.22 7.18 19.84
C THR A 85 10.58 7.03 20.55
N GLY A 86 10.96 8.04 21.35
CA GLY A 86 12.22 8.04 22.08
C GLY A 86 13.41 8.59 21.28
N THR A 87 14.63 8.28 21.73
CA THR A 87 15.87 8.77 21.12
C THR A 87 16.82 7.64 20.75
N GLY A 88 17.64 7.83 19.71
CA GLY A 88 18.71 6.90 19.32
C GLY A 88 18.18 5.49 19.03
N LYS A 89 18.76 4.46 19.65
CA LYS A 89 18.40 3.04 19.41
C LYS A 89 16.96 2.70 19.80
N GLN A 90 16.37 3.40 20.78
CA GLN A 90 14.98 3.19 21.18
C GLN A 90 14.02 3.67 20.09
N LYS A 91 14.28 4.82 19.49
CA LYS A 91 13.50 5.36 18.36
C LYS A 91 13.49 4.40 17.18
N LEU A 92 14.64 3.81 16.83
CA LEU A 92 14.76 2.82 15.76
C LEU A 92 14.00 1.52 16.05
N LYS A 93 13.85 1.13 17.32
CA LYS A 93 13.09 -0.08 17.70
C LYS A 93 11.58 0.09 17.67
N THR A 94 11.08 1.32 17.81
CA THR A 94 9.64 1.64 17.82
C THR A 94 9.15 2.16 16.50
N GLY A 95 10.06 2.51 15.56
CA GLY A 95 9.72 2.94 14.22
C GLY A 95 9.09 1.81 13.40
N LYS A 96 8.18 2.18 12.53
CA LYS A 96 7.47 1.27 11.63
C LYS A 96 7.77 1.62 10.16
N HIS A 97 7.58 0.66 9.28
CA HIS A 97 7.57 0.91 7.83
C HIS A 97 6.16 1.24 7.36
N LEU A 98 6.04 2.10 6.36
CA LEU A 98 4.74 2.47 5.80
C LEU A 98 4.32 1.48 4.73
N LEU A 99 3.08 1.01 4.81
CA LEU A 99 2.45 0.15 3.82
C LEU A 99 1.23 0.85 3.22
N LEU A 100 1.26 1.16 1.93
CA LEU A 100 0.06 1.49 1.18
C LEU A 100 -0.62 0.17 0.79
N PHE A 101 -1.82 -0.06 1.29
CA PHE A 101 -2.60 -1.26 1.00
C PHE A 101 -3.78 -0.96 0.08
N VAL A 102 -3.88 -1.70 -1.03
CA VAL A 102 -5.00 -1.64 -1.99
C VAL A 102 -5.71 -2.98 -1.99
N HIS A 103 -6.93 -2.99 -1.50
CA HIS A 103 -7.73 -4.21 -1.32
C HIS A 103 -8.31 -4.78 -2.63
N GLY A 104 -8.80 -6.01 -2.56
CA GLY A 104 -9.47 -6.72 -3.66
C GLY A 104 -10.98 -6.46 -3.73
N PHE A 105 -11.65 -7.24 -4.61
CA PHE A 105 -13.10 -7.21 -4.73
C PHE A 105 -13.78 -7.91 -3.53
N ASN A 106 -15.12 -7.78 -3.44
CA ASN A 106 -15.94 -8.39 -2.39
C ASN A 106 -15.52 -8.00 -0.96
N ASN A 107 -15.03 -6.77 -0.79
CA ASN A 107 -14.70 -6.22 0.52
C ASN A 107 -15.56 -4.97 0.77
N ASN A 108 -16.41 -5.03 1.76
CA ASN A 108 -17.03 -3.82 2.29
C ASN A 108 -16.01 -3.00 3.10
N LEU A 109 -16.42 -1.86 3.63
CA LEU A 109 -15.49 -0.99 4.37
C LEU A 109 -14.97 -1.65 5.65
N GLU A 110 -15.81 -2.41 6.35
CA GLU A 110 -15.43 -3.13 7.58
C GLU A 110 -14.38 -4.21 7.29
N ASP A 111 -14.59 -5.02 6.23
CA ASP A 111 -13.61 -6.03 5.78
C ASP A 111 -12.25 -5.40 5.48
N VAL A 112 -12.24 -4.21 4.85
CA VAL A 112 -11.03 -3.47 4.53
C VAL A 112 -10.31 -3.01 5.80
N LEU A 113 -11.04 -2.50 6.79
CA LEU A 113 -10.49 -2.05 8.07
C LEU A 113 -9.92 -3.21 8.89
N GLU A 114 -10.67 -4.32 8.99
CA GLU A 114 -10.20 -5.52 9.71
C GLU A 114 -8.91 -6.06 9.08
N ARG A 115 -8.86 -6.13 7.76
CA ARG A 115 -7.66 -6.59 7.06
C ARG A 115 -6.47 -5.66 7.25
N ALA A 116 -6.68 -4.36 7.14
CA ALA A 116 -5.62 -3.37 7.37
C ALA A 116 -5.09 -3.42 8.81
N ALA A 117 -5.97 -3.55 9.81
CA ALA A 117 -5.58 -3.73 11.20
C ALA A 117 -4.84 -5.05 11.43
N GLY A 118 -5.26 -6.12 10.76
CA GLY A 118 -4.55 -7.40 10.75
C GLY A 118 -3.11 -7.27 10.24
N LEU A 119 -2.91 -6.54 9.13
CA LEU A 119 -1.59 -6.26 8.56
C LEU A 119 -0.71 -5.46 9.55
N GLU A 120 -1.26 -4.42 10.21
CA GLU A 120 -0.54 -3.67 11.24
C GLU A 120 -0.09 -4.55 12.41
N ALA A 121 -1.02 -5.36 12.92
CA ALA A 121 -0.76 -6.22 14.07
C ALA A 121 0.22 -7.35 13.76
N GLN A 122 0.07 -7.99 12.59
CA GLN A 122 0.86 -9.16 12.20
C GLN A 122 2.29 -8.81 11.78
N TYR A 123 2.45 -7.71 11.04
CA TYR A 123 3.72 -7.37 10.40
C TYR A 123 4.43 -6.16 10.99
N GLY A 124 3.82 -5.49 11.96
CA GLY A 124 4.41 -4.34 12.64
C GLY A 124 4.58 -3.10 11.74
N VAL A 125 3.82 -3.02 10.65
CA VAL A 125 3.81 -1.87 9.74
C VAL A 125 2.80 -0.81 10.17
N GLU A 126 2.91 0.39 9.61
CA GLU A 126 1.85 1.42 9.66
C GLU A 126 1.11 1.37 8.32
N VAL A 127 -0.21 1.21 8.34
CA VAL A 127 -1.00 1.05 7.12
C VAL A 127 -1.71 2.35 6.75
N LEU A 128 -1.50 2.80 5.50
CA LEU A 128 -2.39 3.71 4.78
C LEU A 128 -3.23 2.86 3.82
N CYS A 129 -4.54 2.81 4.03
CA CYS A 129 -5.41 2.00 3.20
C CYS A 129 -6.06 2.85 2.10
N PHE A 130 -5.92 2.44 0.83
CA PHE A 130 -6.74 2.95 -0.26
C PHE A 130 -8.00 2.10 -0.38
N SER A 131 -9.15 2.65 0.06
CA SER A 131 -10.44 1.98 -0.01
C SER A 131 -11.23 2.45 -1.22
N TRP A 132 -11.27 1.63 -2.27
CA TRP A 132 -12.13 1.84 -3.44
C TRP A 132 -13.48 1.14 -3.24
N PRO A 133 -14.59 1.56 -3.90
CA PRO A 133 -15.89 0.98 -3.70
C PRO A 133 -16.01 -0.41 -4.36
N ALA A 134 -15.61 -1.45 -3.62
CA ALA A 134 -15.95 -2.82 -3.93
C ALA A 134 -17.27 -3.17 -3.21
N ASN A 135 -18.18 -3.80 -3.93
CA ASN A 135 -19.50 -4.17 -3.41
C ASN A 135 -19.40 -5.47 -2.58
N GLY A 136 -18.79 -5.37 -1.41
CA GLY A 136 -18.55 -6.50 -0.52
C GLY A 136 -19.80 -7.06 0.12
N GLY A 137 -19.70 -8.29 0.60
CA GLY A 137 -20.70 -8.98 1.40
C GLY A 137 -21.27 -10.26 0.79
N GLY A 138 -20.60 -11.38 1.03
CA GLY A 138 -21.10 -12.73 0.80
C GLY A 138 -21.46 -13.07 -0.65
N VAL A 139 -22.54 -13.82 -0.84
CA VAL A 139 -22.98 -14.33 -2.16
C VAL A 139 -23.34 -13.20 -3.13
N GLN A 140 -23.90 -12.09 -2.65
CA GLN A 140 -24.24 -10.94 -3.49
C GLN A 140 -22.98 -10.27 -4.05
N GLY A 141 -21.89 -10.19 -3.28
CA GLY A 141 -20.61 -9.68 -3.74
C GLY A 141 -20.03 -10.51 -4.89
N VAL A 142 -20.19 -11.83 -4.87
CA VAL A 142 -19.74 -12.69 -5.99
C VAL A 142 -20.49 -12.39 -7.28
N LEU A 143 -21.77 -12.01 -7.22
CA LEU A 143 -22.57 -11.62 -8.39
C LEU A 143 -22.16 -10.25 -8.93
N SER A 144 -21.58 -9.38 -8.10
CA SER A 144 -21.18 -8.01 -8.47
C SER A 144 -19.78 -7.89 -9.11
N TYR A 145 -19.09 -8.98 -9.38
CA TYR A 145 -17.73 -8.97 -9.94
C TYR A 145 -17.56 -8.04 -11.17
N LYS A 146 -18.54 -8.01 -12.08
CA LYS A 146 -18.47 -7.13 -13.26
C LYS A 146 -18.66 -5.66 -12.90
N SER A 147 -19.50 -5.33 -11.92
CA SER A 147 -19.63 -3.96 -11.41
C SER A 147 -18.37 -3.54 -10.68
N ASP A 148 -17.81 -4.40 -9.84
CA ASP A 148 -16.57 -4.12 -9.11
C ASP A 148 -15.38 -3.89 -10.06
N LYS A 149 -15.30 -4.61 -11.19
CA LYS A 149 -14.31 -4.31 -12.24
C LYS A 149 -14.47 -2.90 -12.82
N ARG A 150 -15.71 -2.42 -13.00
CA ARG A 150 -15.97 -1.04 -13.47
C ARG A 150 -15.62 -0.02 -12.42
N ASP A 151 -15.93 -0.31 -11.15
CA ASP A 151 -15.61 0.56 -10.01
C ASP A 151 -14.10 0.62 -9.76
N ALA A 152 -13.39 -0.51 -9.91
CA ALA A 152 -11.93 -0.55 -9.90
C ALA A 152 -11.33 0.30 -11.03
N LEU A 153 -11.85 0.19 -12.25
CA LEU A 153 -11.41 1.02 -13.36
C LEU A 153 -11.69 2.51 -13.14
N ALA A 154 -12.87 2.85 -12.61
CA ALA A 154 -13.23 4.23 -12.26
C ALA A 154 -12.36 4.80 -11.12
N SER A 155 -11.81 3.94 -10.28
CA SER A 155 -10.95 4.33 -9.15
C SER A 155 -9.46 4.47 -9.51
N ALA A 156 -9.06 4.11 -10.73
CA ALA A 156 -7.65 4.14 -11.15
C ALA A 156 -7.06 5.56 -11.09
N GLY A 157 -7.79 6.56 -11.57
CA GLY A 157 -7.36 7.95 -11.51
C GLY A 157 -7.33 8.51 -10.08
N ALA A 158 -8.19 8.03 -9.19
CA ALA A 158 -8.18 8.40 -7.79
C ALA A 158 -6.91 7.86 -7.08
N LEU A 159 -6.53 6.60 -7.33
CA LEU A 159 -5.29 6.04 -6.80
C LEU A 159 -4.05 6.75 -7.37
N ASP A 160 -4.04 7.07 -8.67
CA ASP A 160 -2.96 7.84 -9.30
C ASP A 160 -2.74 9.18 -8.59
N ARG A 161 -3.83 9.89 -8.26
CA ARG A 161 -3.79 11.12 -7.49
C ARG A 161 -3.25 10.93 -6.06
N VAL A 162 -3.56 9.79 -5.41
CA VAL A 162 -2.97 9.46 -4.09
C VAL A 162 -1.45 9.31 -4.22
N LEU A 163 -0.97 8.57 -5.21
CA LEU A 163 0.47 8.35 -5.42
C LEU A 163 1.20 9.67 -5.69
N GLU A 164 0.64 10.52 -6.56
CA GLU A 164 1.20 11.83 -6.86
C GLU A 164 1.24 12.71 -5.60
N LYS A 165 0.18 12.71 -4.79
CA LYS A 165 0.15 13.48 -3.55
C LYS A 165 1.17 12.97 -2.52
N MET A 166 1.32 11.66 -2.39
CA MET A 166 2.35 11.06 -1.53
C MET A 166 3.75 11.49 -1.99
N ARG A 167 4.01 11.46 -3.30
CA ARG A 167 5.28 11.90 -3.88
C ARG A 167 5.60 13.36 -3.53
N LEU A 168 4.66 14.27 -3.80
CA LEU A 168 4.83 15.70 -3.53
C LEU A 168 5.10 15.99 -2.04
N LEU A 169 4.36 15.34 -1.14
CA LEU A 169 4.57 15.50 0.30
C LEU A 169 5.93 14.97 0.75
N LEU A 170 6.40 13.85 0.21
CA LEU A 170 7.73 13.32 0.51
C LEU A 170 8.84 14.21 -0.01
N GLU A 171 8.69 14.80 -1.19
CA GLU A 171 9.65 15.77 -1.74
C GLU A 171 9.72 17.03 -0.86
N GLU A 172 8.57 17.55 -0.43
CA GLU A 172 8.49 18.69 0.47
C GLU A 172 9.21 18.42 1.80
N PHE A 173 8.93 17.26 2.44
CA PHE A 173 9.62 16.89 3.67
C PHE A 173 11.11 16.70 3.49
N ASN A 174 11.53 16.11 2.37
CA ASN A 174 12.94 15.96 2.07
C ASN A 174 13.63 17.32 1.92
N ALA A 175 13.00 18.26 1.20
CA ALA A 175 13.53 19.60 1.00
C ALA A 175 13.65 20.36 2.34
N GLN A 176 12.62 20.32 3.17
CA GLN A 176 12.63 20.92 4.51
C GLN A 176 13.76 20.33 5.38
N TYR A 177 13.89 18.99 5.41
CA TYR A 177 14.93 18.33 6.18
C TYR A 177 16.35 18.73 5.72
N VAL A 178 16.57 18.77 4.41
CA VAL A 178 17.86 19.18 3.83
C VAL A 178 18.19 20.61 4.24
N THR A 179 17.26 21.55 4.09
CA THR A 179 17.43 22.95 4.47
C THR A 179 17.75 23.11 5.96
N GLU A 180 17.05 22.39 6.84
CA GLU A 180 17.35 22.38 8.28
C GLU A 180 18.73 21.81 8.59
N LEU A 181 19.12 20.73 7.89
CA LEU A 181 20.41 20.10 8.09
C LEU A 181 21.56 20.98 7.63
N GLU A 182 21.40 21.65 6.49
CA GLU A 182 22.34 22.67 6.00
C GLU A 182 22.54 23.78 7.02
N GLY A 183 21.42 24.31 7.55
CA GLY A 183 21.47 25.36 8.59
C GLY A 183 22.17 24.89 9.87
N LYS A 184 21.94 23.63 10.31
CA LYS A 184 22.64 23.05 11.46
C LYS A 184 24.14 22.85 11.19
N ALA A 185 24.49 22.35 10.00
CA ALA A 185 25.88 22.15 9.58
C ALA A 185 26.62 23.48 9.50
N GLN A 186 26.00 24.53 8.93
CA GLN A 186 26.57 25.87 8.82
C GLN A 186 26.83 26.50 10.17
N LYS A 187 25.88 26.39 11.13
CA LYS A 187 26.07 26.91 12.49
C LYS A 187 27.19 26.18 13.24
N LYS A 188 27.31 24.86 13.06
CA LYS A 188 28.25 24.03 13.81
C LYS A 188 29.67 24.04 13.26
N PHE A 189 29.83 24.21 11.96
CA PHE A 189 31.12 24.07 11.25
C PHE A 189 31.40 25.28 10.34
N ALA A 190 31.00 26.49 10.77
CA ALA A 190 31.28 27.71 10.04
C ALA A 190 32.80 27.85 9.74
N GLY A 191 33.16 28.04 8.47
CA GLY A 191 34.54 28.14 8.03
C GLY A 191 35.35 26.85 7.94
N ASN A 192 34.74 25.67 8.22
CA ASN A 192 35.38 24.38 8.07
C ASN A 192 34.57 23.48 7.13
N GLY A 193 34.83 23.61 5.81
CA GLY A 193 34.10 22.88 4.75
C GLY A 193 34.20 21.36 4.86
N GLU A 194 35.37 20.82 5.19
CA GLU A 194 35.56 19.36 5.34
C GLU A 194 34.72 18.78 6.48
N ALA A 195 34.66 19.46 7.62
CA ALA A 195 33.85 19.02 8.75
C ALA A 195 32.35 19.20 8.46
N TRP A 196 31.96 20.25 7.72
CA TRP A 196 30.62 20.47 7.23
C TRP A 196 30.17 19.33 6.32
N ASP A 197 30.96 19.00 5.28
CA ASP A 197 30.65 17.93 4.30
C ASP A 197 30.53 16.57 4.99
N ARG A 198 31.43 16.23 5.89
CA ARG A 198 31.42 14.98 6.65
C ARG A 198 30.17 14.87 7.53
N TYR A 199 29.80 15.93 8.21
CA TYR A 199 28.60 15.97 9.04
C TYR A 199 27.33 15.87 8.18
N PHE A 200 27.24 16.68 7.13
CA PHE A 200 26.09 16.70 6.23
C PHE A 200 25.86 15.32 5.57
N SER A 201 26.88 14.74 4.96
CA SER A 201 26.80 13.43 4.32
C SER A 201 26.39 12.32 5.29
N LYS A 202 26.89 12.37 6.52
CA LYS A 202 26.51 11.40 7.56
C LYS A 202 25.05 11.54 8.00
N GLU A 203 24.57 12.76 8.16
CA GLU A 203 23.21 13.01 8.67
C GLU A 203 22.17 12.89 7.56
N VAL A 204 22.45 13.32 6.32
CA VAL A 204 21.50 13.20 5.20
C VAL A 204 21.15 11.74 4.90
N ASN A 205 22.08 10.82 5.11
CA ASN A 205 21.83 9.38 4.95
C ASN A 205 20.92 8.76 6.02
N LYS A 206 20.66 9.48 7.14
CA LYS A 206 19.77 9.02 8.21
C LYS A 206 18.33 9.54 8.09
N ARG A 207 18.05 10.36 7.07
CA ARG A 207 16.80 11.13 6.94
C ARG A 207 15.54 10.28 6.81
N CYS A 208 15.65 9.07 6.28
CA CYS A 208 14.49 8.20 6.04
C CYS A 208 14.71 6.85 6.75
N PRO A 209 14.35 6.75 8.05
CA PRO A 209 14.57 5.54 8.84
C PRO A 209 13.57 4.42 8.51
N PHE A 210 12.62 4.63 7.62
CA PHE A 210 11.59 3.67 7.23
C PHE A 210 11.51 3.54 5.71
N THR A 211 10.93 2.43 5.26
CA THR A 211 10.61 2.18 3.85
C THR A 211 9.12 2.44 3.60
N ILE A 212 8.78 2.70 2.34
CA ILE A 212 7.41 2.81 1.88
C ILE A 212 7.15 1.65 0.93
N ASN A 213 6.19 0.80 1.26
CA ASN A 213 5.89 -0.39 0.50
C ASN A 213 4.45 -0.33 -0.02
N LEU A 214 4.19 -0.99 -1.15
CA LEU A 214 2.87 -1.12 -1.75
C LEU A 214 2.46 -2.58 -1.74
N MET A 215 1.27 -2.86 -1.24
CA MET A 215 0.64 -4.17 -1.36
C MET A 215 -0.65 -4.07 -2.15
N LEU A 216 -0.73 -4.81 -3.24
CA LEU A 216 -1.89 -4.92 -4.12
C LEU A 216 -2.50 -6.31 -3.95
N HIS A 217 -3.74 -6.42 -3.48
CA HIS A 217 -4.40 -7.70 -3.31
C HIS A 217 -5.49 -7.93 -4.37
N SER A 218 -5.47 -9.10 -5.01
CA SER A 218 -6.55 -9.56 -5.90
C SER A 218 -6.88 -8.54 -7.01
N MET A 219 -8.13 -8.05 -7.09
CA MET A 219 -8.58 -7.03 -8.03
C MET A 219 -7.92 -5.65 -7.82
N GLY A 220 -7.27 -5.41 -6.68
CA GLY A 220 -6.40 -4.23 -6.50
C GLY A 220 -5.27 -4.18 -7.52
N ASN A 221 -4.78 -5.34 -7.98
CA ASN A 221 -3.80 -5.43 -9.08
C ASN A 221 -4.41 -5.02 -10.43
N TYR A 222 -5.66 -5.36 -10.67
CA TYR A 222 -6.39 -4.91 -11.86
C TYR A 222 -6.55 -3.38 -11.88
N LEU A 223 -6.94 -2.79 -10.75
CA LEU A 223 -7.02 -1.34 -10.57
C LEU A 223 -5.65 -0.69 -10.87
N PHE A 224 -4.58 -1.19 -10.28
CA PHE A 224 -3.23 -0.66 -10.47
C PHE A 224 -2.72 -0.80 -11.91
N LYS A 225 -3.02 -1.92 -12.59
CA LYS A 225 -2.74 -2.09 -14.02
C LYS A 225 -3.33 -0.95 -14.86
N HIS A 226 -4.56 -0.56 -14.56
CA HIS A 226 -5.23 0.53 -15.29
C HIS A 226 -4.66 1.90 -14.93
N LEU A 227 -4.20 2.10 -13.69
CA LEU A 227 -3.47 3.30 -13.29
C LEU A 227 -2.19 3.47 -14.13
N LEU A 228 -1.43 2.41 -14.36
CA LEU A 228 -0.23 2.45 -15.21
C LEU A 228 -0.51 2.88 -16.65
N GLY A 229 -1.74 2.73 -17.12
CA GLY A 229 -2.22 3.24 -18.41
C GLY A 229 -2.51 4.75 -18.40
N SER A 230 -2.57 5.40 -17.24
CA SER A 230 -2.82 6.83 -17.12
C SER A 230 -1.68 7.65 -17.72
N SER A 231 -2.01 8.77 -18.35
CA SER A 231 -1.03 9.73 -18.87
C SER A 231 -0.30 10.52 -17.79
N THR A 232 -0.83 10.53 -16.58
CA THR A 232 -0.26 11.23 -15.41
C THR A 232 0.71 10.38 -14.63
N TYR A 233 0.61 9.05 -14.72
CA TYR A 233 1.54 8.15 -14.04
C TYR A 233 2.98 8.36 -14.54
N ASN A 234 3.87 8.68 -13.61
CA ASN A 234 5.28 8.87 -13.89
C ASN A 234 6.13 7.81 -13.21
N ALA A 235 6.55 6.80 -13.98
CA ALA A 235 7.39 5.70 -13.52
C ALA A 235 8.79 6.14 -13.01
N ASN A 236 9.25 7.34 -13.36
CA ASN A 236 10.59 7.83 -12.96
C ASN A 236 10.68 8.20 -11.47
N HIS A 237 9.54 8.29 -10.77
CA HIS A 237 9.52 8.57 -9.34
C HIS A 237 9.47 7.27 -8.54
N LEU A 238 10.59 6.91 -7.92
CA LEU A 238 10.72 5.75 -7.06
C LEU A 238 10.03 6.01 -5.70
N LEU A 239 8.72 5.88 -5.65
CA LEU A 239 7.95 6.08 -4.42
C LEU A 239 8.10 4.91 -3.44
N PHE A 240 8.08 3.68 -3.96
CA PHE A 240 8.06 2.46 -3.15
C PHE A 240 9.44 1.79 -3.07
N ASP A 241 9.73 1.19 -1.92
CA ASP A 241 10.87 0.28 -1.76
C ASP A 241 10.50 -1.10 -2.32
N ASN A 242 9.44 -1.73 -1.81
CA ASN A 242 8.88 -2.95 -2.37
C ASN A 242 7.47 -2.72 -2.91
N VAL A 243 7.14 -3.42 -4.00
CA VAL A 243 5.79 -3.61 -4.49
C VAL A 243 5.46 -5.09 -4.42
N VAL A 244 4.36 -5.45 -3.75
CA VAL A 244 3.95 -6.86 -3.53
C VAL A 244 2.58 -7.07 -4.14
N MET A 245 2.53 -7.81 -5.23
CA MET A 245 1.32 -8.19 -5.96
C MET A 245 0.86 -9.56 -5.45
N VAL A 246 -0.16 -9.58 -4.59
CA VAL A 246 -0.67 -10.80 -3.96
C VAL A 246 -1.94 -11.26 -4.65
N ALA A 247 -1.97 -12.56 -5.02
CA ALA A 247 -3.12 -13.20 -5.66
C ALA A 247 -3.69 -12.34 -6.82
N ALA A 248 -2.81 -11.90 -7.74
CA ALA A 248 -3.13 -10.91 -8.76
C ALA A 248 -4.24 -11.37 -9.72
N ASP A 249 -5.43 -10.74 -9.62
CA ASP A 249 -6.59 -11.02 -10.49
C ASP A 249 -6.52 -10.22 -11.80
N THR A 250 -5.43 -10.42 -12.52
CA THR A 250 -5.17 -9.91 -13.86
C THR A 250 -4.79 -11.07 -14.77
N ASN A 251 -4.92 -10.89 -16.08
CA ASN A 251 -4.49 -11.92 -17.02
C ASN A 251 -2.98 -12.14 -16.94
N ASN A 252 -2.56 -13.39 -16.92
CA ASN A 252 -1.14 -13.76 -16.98
C ASN A 252 -0.53 -13.46 -18.35
N GLU A 253 -1.29 -13.65 -19.42
CA GLU A 253 -0.87 -13.32 -20.78
C GLU A 253 -0.48 -11.86 -20.91
N ASP A 254 0.68 -11.60 -21.49
CA ASP A 254 1.23 -10.24 -21.74
C ASP A 254 1.43 -9.38 -20.48
N HIS A 255 1.53 -9.98 -19.29
CA HIS A 255 1.68 -9.19 -18.08
C HIS A 255 3.00 -8.40 -18.04
N ALA A 256 4.06 -8.89 -18.64
CA ALA A 256 5.35 -8.18 -18.71
C ALA A 256 5.22 -6.77 -19.33
N GLN A 257 4.30 -6.57 -20.27
CA GLN A 257 4.09 -5.27 -20.95
C GLN A 257 3.71 -4.14 -19.99
N TRP A 258 3.04 -4.45 -18.87
CA TRP A 258 2.66 -3.45 -17.89
C TRP A 258 3.41 -3.61 -16.55
N VAL A 259 3.75 -4.83 -16.16
CA VAL A 259 4.53 -5.10 -14.94
C VAL A 259 5.91 -4.46 -15.02
N ASP A 260 6.59 -4.56 -16.16
CA ASP A 260 7.93 -3.97 -16.36
C ASP A 260 7.95 -2.43 -16.33
N ARG A 261 6.78 -1.80 -16.31
CA ARG A 261 6.64 -0.34 -16.11
C ARG A 261 6.62 0.06 -14.65
N ILE A 262 6.45 -0.89 -13.74
CA ILE A 262 6.44 -0.63 -12.29
C ILE A 262 7.88 -0.42 -11.83
N GLN A 263 8.15 0.74 -11.24
CA GLN A 263 9.46 1.09 -10.70
C GLN A 263 9.41 1.08 -9.17
N CYS A 264 10.39 0.42 -8.57
CA CYS A 264 10.60 0.40 -7.12
C CYS A 264 12.10 0.36 -6.80
N ARG A 265 12.46 0.76 -5.58
CA ARG A 265 13.87 0.85 -5.17
C ARG A 265 14.52 -0.50 -4.90
N ASN A 266 13.74 -1.49 -4.45
CA ASN A 266 14.27 -2.78 -4.05
C ASN A 266 13.69 -3.93 -4.90
N ARG A 267 12.45 -4.36 -4.65
CA ARG A 267 11.87 -5.55 -5.32
C ARG A 267 10.41 -5.34 -5.70
N LEU A 268 10.06 -5.89 -6.87
CA LEU A 268 8.69 -6.12 -7.30
C LEU A 268 8.38 -7.62 -7.16
N TYR A 269 7.52 -7.99 -6.23
CA TYR A 269 7.10 -9.37 -6.02
C TYR A 269 5.76 -9.66 -6.67
N ILE A 270 5.65 -10.81 -7.32
CA ILE A 270 4.38 -11.41 -7.75
C ILE A 270 4.29 -12.75 -7.04
N THR A 271 3.32 -12.88 -6.13
CA THR A 271 3.10 -14.11 -5.38
C THR A 271 2.03 -14.96 -6.06
N ILE A 272 2.24 -16.27 -6.09
CA ILE A 272 1.44 -17.24 -6.85
C ILE A 272 0.96 -18.36 -5.92
N ASN A 273 -0.31 -18.74 -6.06
CA ASN A 273 -0.88 -19.94 -5.48
C ASN A 273 -1.76 -20.64 -6.54
N GLU A 274 -1.28 -21.75 -7.13
CA GLU A 274 -1.99 -22.47 -8.18
C GLU A 274 -3.28 -23.17 -7.69
N ARG A 275 -3.49 -23.20 -6.35
CA ARG A 275 -4.69 -23.75 -5.71
C ARG A 275 -5.73 -22.68 -5.35
N ASP A 276 -5.44 -21.40 -5.57
CA ASP A 276 -6.32 -20.28 -5.22
C ASP A 276 -7.72 -20.44 -5.83
N SER A 277 -8.70 -20.76 -4.96
CA SER A 277 -10.08 -21.02 -5.35
C SER A 277 -10.80 -19.78 -5.90
N ALA A 278 -10.47 -18.59 -5.41
CA ALA A 278 -11.08 -17.36 -5.89
C ALA A 278 -10.56 -16.95 -7.27
N LEU A 279 -9.27 -17.11 -7.55
CA LEU A 279 -8.70 -16.85 -8.88
C LEU A 279 -9.18 -17.89 -9.89
N MET A 280 -9.35 -19.16 -9.47
CA MET A 280 -9.96 -20.19 -10.31
C MET A 280 -11.41 -19.78 -10.67
N ALA A 281 -12.21 -19.36 -9.69
CA ALA A 281 -13.57 -18.89 -9.91
C ALA A 281 -13.60 -17.62 -10.78
N SER A 282 -12.67 -16.69 -10.60
CA SER A 282 -12.56 -15.46 -11.39
C SER A 282 -12.41 -15.78 -12.89
N ARG A 283 -11.49 -16.67 -13.26
CA ARG A 283 -11.25 -17.02 -14.66
C ARG A 283 -12.44 -17.70 -15.35
N MET A 284 -13.29 -18.40 -14.59
CA MET A 284 -14.46 -19.11 -15.11
C MET A 284 -15.67 -18.22 -15.37
N LYS A 285 -15.61 -16.93 -14.98
CA LYS A 285 -16.73 -15.98 -15.17
C LYS A 285 -16.94 -15.62 -16.64
N MET A 286 -18.20 -15.40 -17.00
CA MET A 286 -18.56 -14.98 -18.35
C MET A 286 -17.84 -13.68 -18.77
N GLY A 287 -17.20 -13.72 -19.94
CA GLY A 287 -16.45 -12.60 -20.52
C GLY A 287 -14.96 -12.59 -20.17
N GLU A 288 -14.48 -13.46 -19.28
CA GLU A 288 -13.06 -13.57 -18.94
C GLU A 288 -12.26 -14.50 -19.86
N GLN A 289 -12.91 -15.12 -20.86
CA GLN A 289 -12.30 -16.04 -21.84
C GLN A 289 -11.48 -17.18 -21.21
N GLN A 290 -11.71 -17.49 -19.94
CA GLN A 290 -10.97 -18.50 -19.15
C GLN A 290 -9.45 -18.27 -19.13
N LYS A 291 -8.98 -17.06 -19.35
CA LYS A 291 -7.55 -16.73 -19.32
C LYS A 291 -6.95 -16.98 -17.94
N ALA A 292 -5.74 -17.54 -17.92
CA ALA A 292 -5.00 -17.74 -16.69
C ALA A 292 -4.78 -16.42 -15.92
N ARG A 293 -4.89 -16.46 -14.58
CA ARG A 293 -4.62 -15.30 -13.72
C ARG A 293 -3.16 -15.27 -13.31
N LEU A 294 -2.59 -14.09 -13.22
CA LEU A 294 -1.18 -13.86 -12.90
C LEU A 294 -0.80 -14.40 -11.51
N GLY A 295 -1.67 -14.25 -10.52
CA GLY A 295 -1.48 -14.82 -9.17
C GLY A 295 -1.80 -16.32 -9.05
N HIS A 296 -2.14 -17.02 -10.14
CA HIS A 296 -2.65 -18.40 -10.12
C HIS A 296 -1.78 -19.41 -10.86
N TYR A 297 -0.89 -19.00 -11.76
CA TYR A 297 -0.12 -19.95 -12.57
C TYR A 297 1.37 -19.61 -12.61
N THR A 298 2.20 -20.64 -12.49
CA THR A 298 3.67 -20.57 -12.64
C THR A 298 4.12 -20.73 -14.10
N LYS A 299 3.30 -20.30 -15.07
CA LYS A 299 3.61 -20.38 -16.51
C LYS A 299 3.76 -18.99 -17.10
N GLN A 300 4.64 -18.85 -18.12
CA GLN A 300 4.87 -17.57 -18.81
C GLN A 300 5.23 -16.43 -17.85
N LEU A 301 6.19 -16.69 -16.97
CA LEU A 301 6.72 -15.73 -15.99
C LEU A 301 7.86 -14.94 -16.65
N ASP A 302 7.53 -13.99 -17.52
CA ASP A 302 8.42 -13.36 -18.48
C ASP A 302 8.73 -11.87 -18.20
N SER A 303 8.24 -11.31 -17.08
CA SER A 303 8.65 -9.97 -16.65
C SER A 303 10.13 -9.95 -16.30
N ARG A 304 10.82 -8.88 -16.70
CA ARG A 304 12.26 -8.65 -16.46
C ARG A 304 12.52 -8.06 -15.08
N THR A 305 11.52 -7.46 -14.47
CA THR A 305 11.64 -6.72 -13.20
C THR A 305 11.02 -7.45 -12.02
N ALA A 306 10.07 -8.35 -12.26
CA ALA A 306 9.37 -9.05 -11.21
C ALA A 306 10.16 -10.24 -10.65
N THR A 307 10.07 -10.42 -9.34
CA THR A 307 10.48 -11.61 -8.61
C THR A 307 9.23 -12.44 -8.32
N TYR A 308 9.10 -13.59 -8.98
CA TYR A 308 7.95 -14.49 -8.79
C TYR A 308 8.21 -15.42 -7.61
N VAL A 309 7.21 -15.58 -6.74
CA VAL A 309 7.30 -16.46 -5.55
C VAL A 309 6.08 -17.34 -5.48
N ASP A 310 6.30 -18.66 -5.49
CA ASP A 310 5.28 -19.69 -5.47
C ASP A 310 5.03 -20.18 -4.04
N PHE A 311 3.77 -20.11 -3.63
CA PHE A 311 3.25 -20.52 -2.32
C PHE A 311 2.40 -21.79 -2.40
N THR A 312 2.25 -22.39 -3.58
CA THR A 312 1.25 -23.45 -3.88
C THR A 312 1.29 -24.62 -2.91
N ASP A 313 2.49 -25.11 -2.60
CA ASP A 313 2.66 -26.30 -1.77
C ASP A 313 3.03 -25.99 -0.32
N GLN A 314 2.93 -24.73 0.09
CA GLN A 314 3.22 -24.39 1.46
C GLN A 314 2.12 -24.88 2.41
N PRO A 315 2.49 -25.58 3.51
CA PRO A 315 1.53 -25.98 4.53
C PRO A 315 0.67 -24.80 4.99
N GLN A 316 -0.60 -25.02 5.26
CA GLN A 316 -1.62 -24.04 5.69
C GLN A 316 -1.99 -22.98 4.65
N VAL A 317 -1.36 -22.93 3.48
CA VAL A 317 -1.79 -22.06 2.37
C VAL A 317 -3.01 -22.64 1.67
N GLY A 318 -2.96 -23.93 1.26
CA GLY A 318 -4.10 -24.60 0.64
C GLY A 318 -4.65 -23.82 -0.56
N ASP A 319 -5.97 -23.62 -0.57
CA ASP A 319 -6.70 -22.86 -1.58
C ASP A 319 -6.94 -21.39 -1.21
N SER A 320 -6.25 -20.89 -0.19
CA SER A 320 -6.38 -19.52 0.31
C SER A 320 -6.08 -18.49 -0.76
N HIS A 321 -6.95 -17.48 -0.85
CA HIS A 321 -6.78 -16.28 -1.66
C HIS A 321 -6.04 -15.16 -0.91
N ALA A 322 -6.09 -15.18 0.42
CA ALA A 322 -5.46 -14.19 1.29
C ALA A 322 -4.41 -14.86 2.20
N TYR A 323 -3.46 -15.57 1.60
CA TYR A 323 -2.43 -16.34 2.32
C TYR A 323 -1.39 -15.47 3.06
N PHE A 324 -1.58 -14.18 3.10
CA PHE A 324 -0.86 -13.24 3.98
C PHE A 324 -1.55 -13.04 5.35
N GLU A 325 -2.67 -13.72 5.61
CA GLU A 325 -3.44 -13.64 6.87
C GLU A 325 -4.02 -15.01 7.24
N GLY A 326 -4.74 -15.09 8.37
CA GLY A 326 -5.44 -16.29 8.80
C GLY A 326 -4.52 -17.47 9.09
N ASP A 327 -4.95 -18.68 8.71
CA ASP A 327 -4.21 -19.91 8.99
C ASP A 327 -2.87 -19.99 8.23
N ALA A 328 -2.79 -19.41 7.04
CA ALA A 328 -1.59 -19.45 6.20
C ALA A 328 -0.34 -18.89 6.90
N ILE A 329 -0.51 -17.86 7.75
CA ILE A 329 0.61 -17.25 8.48
C ILE A 329 1.03 -18.01 9.74
N THR A 330 0.35 -19.09 10.10
CA THR A 330 0.86 -20.06 11.09
C THR A 330 2.06 -20.81 10.52
N ASN A 331 2.19 -20.89 9.20
CA ASN A 331 3.41 -21.31 8.53
C ASN A 331 4.48 -20.22 8.67
N LYS A 332 5.53 -20.52 9.42
CA LYS A 332 6.62 -19.58 9.73
C LYS A 332 7.34 -19.04 8.49
N LYS A 333 7.44 -19.82 7.41
CA LYS A 333 8.08 -19.36 6.17
C LYS A 333 7.20 -18.31 5.47
N VAL A 334 5.90 -18.56 5.38
CA VAL A 334 4.92 -17.63 4.82
C VAL A 334 4.91 -16.32 5.61
N ALA A 335 4.78 -16.41 6.94
CA ALA A 335 4.80 -15.25 7.82
C ALA A 335 6.11 -14.45 7.71
N ALA A 336 7.26 -15.15 7.69
CA ALA A 336 8.58 -14.51 7.57
C ALA A 336 8.77 -13.81 6.23
N PHE A 337 8.29 -14.41 5.12
CA PHE A 337 8.33 -13.78 3.81
C PHE A 337 7.58 -12.44 3.82
N PHE A 338 6.29 -12.47 4.19
CA PHE A 338 5.48 -11.24 4.22
C PHE A 338 6.01 -10.22 5.22
N HIS A 339 6.44 -10.65 6.42
CA HIS A 339 7.07 -9.75 7.37
C HIS A 339 8.29 -9.05 6.76
N THR A 340 9.15 -9.80 6.06
CA THR A 340 10.37 -9.24 5.45
C THR A 340 10.03 -8.26 4.33
N VAL A 341 9.16 -8.63 3.39
CA VAL A 341 8.90 -7.80 2.21
C VAL A 341 8.06 -6.57 2.52
N LEU A 342 7.11 -6.67 3.47
CA LEU A 342 6.28 -5.53 3.89
C LEU A 342 7.06 -4.54 4.77
N ASN A 343 8.21 -4.95 5.31
CA ASN A 343 9.16 -4.09 6.00
C ASN A 343 10.35 -3.67 5.10
N GLY A 344 10.23 -3.77 3.78
CA GLY A 344 11.19 -3.28 2.80
C GLY A 344 12.41 -4.17 2.58
N GLY A 345 12.41 -5.38 3.15
CA GLY A 345 13.48 -6.36 2.98
C GLY A 345 13.32 -7.25 1.74
N THR A 346 14.25 -8.18 1.58
CA THR A 346 14.34 -9.13 0.46
C THR A 346 13.88 -10.51 0.91
N GLY A 347 12.70 -10.95 0.45
CA GLY A 347 12.01 -12.14 0.96
C GLY A 347 12.42 -13.47 0.33
N GLU A 348 12.96 -13.46 -0.89
CA GLU A 348 13.33 -14.66 -1.64
C GLU A 348 14.58 -15.37 -1.10
N SER A 349 15.31 -14.79 -0.17
CA SER A 349 16.54 -15.37 0.39
C SER A 349 16.34 -16.72 1.09
N ALA A 350 15.12 -17.02 1.54
CA ALA A 350 14.76 -18.30 2.18
C ALA A 350 14.10 -19.29 1.21
N ALA A 351 13.97 -18.94 -0.08
CA ALA A 351 13.29 -19.73 -1.10
C ALA A 351 14.30 -20.36 -2.07
N HIS A 352 13.89 -21.46 -2.72
CA HIS A 352 14.66 -22.12 -3.77
C HIS A 352 14.27 -21.57 -5.14
N PHE A 353 15.26 -21.12 -5.92
CA PHE A 353 15.01 -20.64 -7.29
C PHE A 353 14.93 -21.79 -8.29
N ASP A 354 13.79 -21.94 -8.93
CA ASP A 354 13.57 -22.84 -10.05
C ASP A 354 13.86 -22.11 -11.36
N ILE A 355 15.04 -22.33 -11.92
CA ILE A 355 15.51 -21.65 -13.13
C ILE A 355 14.70 -22.01 -14.38
N ALA A 356 14.10 -23.21 -14.42
CA ALA A 356 13.31 -23.64 -15.56
C ALA A 356 11.96 -22.92 -15.66
N GLN A 357 11.43 -22.50 -14.52
CA GLN A 357 10.15 -21.80 -14.44
C GLN A 357 10.26 -20.33 -14.06
N ASN A 358 11.48 -19.81 -13.82
CA ASN A 358 11.73 -18.44 -13.38
C ASN A 358 10.94 -18.06 -12.13
N VAL A 359 10.92 -18.95 -11.11
CA VAL A 359 10.13 -18.74 -9.89
C VAL A 359 10.91 -19.20 -8.65
N TYR A 360 10.75 -18.46 -7.56
CA TYR A 360 11.20 -18.88 -6.24
C TYR A 360 10.13 -19.72 -5.57
N ARG A 361 10.47 -20.92 -5.11
CA ARG A 361 9.61 -21.81 -4.32
C ARG A 361 9.95 -21.64 -2.85
N LEU A 362 8.97 -21.21 -2.06
CA LEU A 362 9.16 -20.90 -0.64
C LEU A 362 9.39 -22.13 0.24
#